data_d595d9b92630ee21f1a7a32326d386dd
#
_entry.id   d595d9b92630ee21f1a7a32326d386dd
#
_cell.length_a   1.000
_cell.length_b   1.000
_cell.length_c   1.000
_cell.angle_alpha   90.00
_cell.angle_beta   90.00
_cell.angle_gamma   90.00
#
_symmetry.space_group_name_H-M   'P 1'
#
loop_
_entity.id
_entity.type
_entity.pdbx_description
1 polymer ?
#
loop_
_entity_poly.entity_id
_entity_poly.type
_entity_poly.pdbx_seq_one_letter_code
_entity_poly.pdbx_strand_id
1 'polypeptide(L)'
;MGCTVYDCFGAGQQVSQVTFGAADWRSSPTIATQMFEVFPVMRDLHELLWYLRESLELRSAVQLHPALKNAVRDTERLTDSDPAVLLALDVDVHRRRVGALLVQVSELVRAQAVGKEGSKHRTDLVGADLMGAKLARADLRGADLRGAYLIGVDLRRADLRLASLIGADLRAAELHGADLSSSLFLTQFQLNAAKGDGMTVVPDSLTRPAHWSTRSD
;
A
#
# COMPACT_ATOMS: atom_id res chain seq x y z
N MET A 1 8.93 13.62 15.14
CA MET A 1 7.56 13.13 15.39
C MET A 1 6.84 13.10 14.05
N GLY A 2 6.49 11.92 13.54
CA GLY A 2 5.71 11.79 12.30
C GLY A 2 4.29 12.29 12.52
N CYS A 3 3.65 12.76 11.45
CA CYS A 3 2.23 13.10 11.46
C CYS A 3 1.42 11.82 11.70
N THR A 4 0.69 11.74 12.81
CA THR A 4 -0.13 10.58 13.17
C THR A 4 -1.57 10.67 12.62
N VAL A 5 -1.91 11.77 11.93
CA VAL A 5 -3.29 12.08 11.51
C VAL A 5 -3.58 11.61 10.08
N TYR A 6 -2.56 11.59 9.22
CA TYR A 6 -2.69 11.14 7.83
C TYR A 6 -1.53 10.21 7.48
N ASP A 7 -1.86 9.05 6.94
CA ASP A 7 -0.87 8.14 6.36
C ASP A 7 -0.46 8.70 5.00
N CYS A 8 0.51 9.60 5.02
CA CYS A 8 1.06 10.26 3.83
C CYS A 8 2.46 9.75 3.50
N PHE A 9 2.90 8.63 4.11
CA PHE A 9 4.23 8.04 3.90
C PHE A 9 5.40 9.05 4.11
N GLY A 10 5.18 10.14 4.86
CA GLY A 10 6.15 11.22 5.07
C GLY A 10 6.08 12.36 4.07
N ALA A 11 5.19 12.31 3.07
CA ALA A 11 5.07 13.35 2.03
C ALA A 11 4.80 14.75 2.61
N GLY A 12 3.99 14.84 3.68
CA GLY A 12 3.71 16.13 4.31
C GLY A 12 4.96 16.78 4.92
N GLN A 13 5.86 15.99 5.49
CA GLN A 13 7.15 16.49 5.99
C GLN A 13 8.08 16.89 4.84
N GLN A 14 8.14 16.07 3.78
CA GLN A 14 8.93 16.39 2.59
C GLN A 14 8.48 17.72 1.98
N VAL A 15 7.16 17.91 1.76
CA VAL A 15 6.62 19.15 1.21
C VAL A 15 6.95 20.35 2.11
N SER A 16 6.61 20.28 3.40
CA SER A 16 6.74 21.45 4.28
C SER A 16 8.18 21.79 4.64
N GLN A 17 9.02 20.79 4.90
CA GLN A 17 10.36 21.01 5.47
C GLN A 17 11.45 21.05 4.41
N VAL A 18 11.29 20.30 3.31
CA VAL A 18 12.31 20.21 2.26
C VAL A 18 11.90 21.03 1.04
N THR A 19 10.80 20.66 0.39
CA THR A 19 10.38 21.27 -0.88
C THR A 19 10.10 22.77 -0.74
N PHE A 20 9.55 23.21 0.39
CA PHE A 20 9.26 24.62 0.67
C PHE A 20 10.14 25.22 1.79
N GLY A 21 11.25 24.55 2.17
CA GLY A 21 12.26 25.07 3.07
C GLY A 21 11.74 25.50 4.43
N ALA A 22 10.80 24.76 5.02
CA ALA A 22 10.11 25.04 6.29
C ALA A 22 9.29 26.33 6.27
N ALA A 23 8.89 26.84 5.10
CA ALA A 23 8.00 28.00 5.01
C ALA A 23 6.65 27.68 5.69
N ASP A 24 6.15 28.65 6.47
CA ASP A 24 4.85 28.51 7.12
C ASP A 24 3.73 28.80 6.10
N TRP A 25 2.94 27.78 5.78
CA TRP A 25 1.79 27.91 4.87
C TRP A 25 0.76 28.96 5.33
N ARG A 26 0.74 29.30 6.63
CA ARG A 26 -0.13 30.34 7.18
C ARG A 26 0.36 31.77 6.88
N SER A 27 1.65 31.92 6.61
CA SER A 27 2.28 33.23 6.37
C SER A 27 2.04 33.79 4.97
N SER A 28 1.69 32.92 3.98
CA SER A 28 1.51 33.33 2.58
C SER A 28 0.47 32.46 1.89
N PRO A 29 -0.67 33.05 1.44
CA PRO A 29 -1.68 32.34 0.68
C PRO A 29 -1.14 31.68 -0.61
N THR A 30 -0.17 32.31 -1.27
CA THR A 30 0.47 31.76 -2.48
C THR A 30 1.25 30.50 -2.18
N ILE A 31 2.05 30.51 -1.09
CA ILE A 31 2.80 29.32 -0.66
C ILE A 31 1.84 28.21 -0.24
N ALA A 32 0.77 28.55 0.49
CA ALA A 32 -0.25 27.57 0.88
C ALA A 32 -0.86 26.87 -0.33
N THR A 33 -1.27 27.63 -1.35
CA THR A 33 -1.85 27.07 -2.58
C THR A 33 -0.87 26.10 -3.25
N GLN A 34 0.38 26.50 -3.44
CA GLN A 34 1.40 25.64 -4.06
C GLN A 34 1.67 24.37 -3.23
N MET A 35 1.76 24.48 -1.90
CA MET A 35 1.92 23.32 -1.03
C MET A 35 0.76 22.32 -1.17
N PHE A 36 -0.48 22.81 -1.22
CA PHE A 36 -1.67 21.97 -1.39
C PHE A 36 -1.73 21.31 -2.76
N GLU A 37 -1.26 21.97 -3.82
CA GLU A 37 -1.20 21.40 -5.17
C GLU A 37 -0.08 20.36 -5.30
N VAL A 38 1.08 20.58 -4.70
CA VAL A 38 2.23 19.66 -4.71
C VAL A 38 1.99 18.42 -3.84
N PHE A 39 1.27 18.56 -2.73
CA PHE A 39 1.10 17.50 -1.76
C PHE A 39 0.52 16.20 -2.33
N PRO A 40 -0.53 16.18 -3.16
CA PRO A 40 -1.02 14.93 -3.77
C PRO A 40 0.03 14.21 -4.60
N VAL A 41 0.77 14.94 -5.43
CA VAL A 41 1.86 14.39 -6.26
C VAL A 41 2.94 13.76 -5.37
N MET A 42 3.37 14.50 -4.35
CA MET A 42 4.38 14.02 -3.40
C MET A 42 3.90 12.78 -2.65
N ARG A 43 2.64 12.74 -2.21
CA ARG A 43 2.06 11.57 -1.54
C ARG A 43 2.09 10.35 -2.45
N ASP A 44 1.73 10.50 -3.71
CA ASP A 44 1.73 9.41 -4.68
C ASP A 44 3.16 8.88 -4.93
N LEU A 45 4.15 9.77 -5.03
CA LEU A 45 5.56 9.37 -5.16
C LEU A 45 6.05 8.61 -3.90
N HIS A 46 5.70 9.08 -2.71
CA HIS A 46 6.07 8.43 -1.46
C HIS A 46 5.39 7.06 -1.27
N GLU A 47 4.14 6.91 -1.71
CA GLU A 47 3.47 5.61 -1.74
C GLU A 47 4.19 4.63 -2.66
N LEU A 48 4.61 5.06 -3.86
CA LEU A 48 5.39 4.23 -4.76
C LEU A 48 6.76 3.85 -4.17
N LEU A 49 7.43 4.78 -3.48
CA LEU A 49 8.67 4.48 -2.76
C LEU A 49 8.46 3.43 -1.66
N TRP A 50 7.34 3.49 -0.95
CA TRP A 50 7.00 2.51 0.06
C TRP A 50 6.89 1.10 -0.56
N TYR A 51 6.12 0.95 -1.63
CA TYR A 51 5.99 -0.34 -2.34
C TYR A 51 7.31 -0.84 -2.92
N LEU A 52 8.11 0.04 -3.48
CA LEU A 52 9.42 -0.32 -4.05
C LEU A 52 10.39 -0.80 -2.97
N ARG A 53 10.43 -0.14 -1.81
CA ARG A 53 11.27 -0.53 -0.67
C ARG A 53 10.83 -1.85 -0.07
N GLU A 54 9.52 -2.06 0.12
CA GLU A 54 8.96 -3.35 0.53
C GLU A 54 9.37 -4.47 -0.44
N SER A 55 9.33 -4.20 -1.75
CA SER A 55 9.73 -5.17 -2.78
C SER A 55 11.19 -5.60 -2.66
N LEU A 56 12.09 -4.73 -2.22
CA LEU A 56 13.52 -5.04 -2.05
C LEU A 56 13.80 -5.99 -0.86
N GLU A 57 12.89 -6.06 0.12
CA GLU A 57 12.99 -7.00 1.25
C GLU A 57 12.54 -8.43 0.88
N LEU A 58 11.84 -8.59 -0.25
CA LEU A 58 11.27 -9.86 -0.67
C LEU A 58 12.31 -10.74 -1.35
N ARG A 59 12.73 -11.83 -0.70
CA ARG A 59 13.73 -12.78 -1.23
C ARG A 59 13.35 -13.36 -2.59
N SER A 60 12.07 -13.56 -2.85
CA SER A 60 11.55 -14.08 -4.11
C SER A 60 11.77 -13.12 -5.30
N ALA A 61 11.94 -11.82 -5.02
CA ALA A 61 12.10 -10.79 -6.04
C ALA A 61 13.56 -10.41 -6.30
N VAL A 62 14.52 -11.15 -5.77
CA VAL A 62 15.96 -10.84 -5.85
C VAL A 62 16.45 -10.58 -7.27
N GLN A 63 15.91 -11.30 -8.25
CA GLN A 63 16.24 -11.11 -9.68
C GLN A 63 15.78 -9.75 -10.23
N LEU A 64 14.80 -9.10 -9.60
CA LEU A 64 14.29 -7.79 -9.97
C LEU A 64 14.98 -6.64 -9.19
N HIS A 65 15.87 -6.95 -8.22
CA HIS A 65 16.52 -5.92 -7.39
C HIS A 65 17.24 -4.84 -8.20
N PRO A 66 17.95 -5.12 -9.32
CA PRO A 66 18.56 -4.06 -10.12
C PRO A 66 17.51 -3.08 -10.68
N ALA A 67 16.40 -3.58 -11.20
CA ALA A 67 15.32 -2.76 -11.72
C ALA A 67 14.59 -1.98 -10.59
N LEU A 68 14.35 -2.63 -9.46
CA LEU A 68 13.74 -2.00 -8.27
C LEU A 68 14.62 -0.87 -7.73
N LYS A 69 15.95 -1.07 -7.60
CA LYS A 69 16.88 -0.03 -7.15
C LYS A 69 16.93 1.16 -8.12
N ASN A 70 16.81 0.91 -9.42
CA ASN A 70 16.73 1.99 -10.41
C ASN A 70 15.41 2.77 -10.23
N ALA A 71 14.27 2.06 -10.07
CA ALA A 71 12.98 2.69 -9.85
C ALA A 71 12.95 3.51 -8.54
N VAL A 72 13.57 3.02 -7.45
CA VAL A 72 13.72 3.79 -6.21
C VAL A 72 14.47 5.09 -6.48
N ARG A 73 15.66 5.03 -7.10
CA ARG A 73 16.47 6.24 -7.40
C ARG A 73 15.73 7.24 -8.29
N ASP A 74 15.02 6.74 -9.31
CA ASP A 74 14.25 7.60 -10.21
C ASP A 74 13.12 8.30 -9.43
N THR A 75 12.43 7.57 -8.54
CA THR A 75 11.34 8.13 -7.73
C THR A 75 11.87 9.10 -6.66
N GLU A 76 12.98 8.78 -5.99
CA GLU A 76 13.64 9.69 -5.03
C GLU A 76 14.06 10.99 -5.72
N ARG A 77 14.63 10.93 -6.93
CA ARG A 77 14.97 12.14 -7.70
C ARG A 77 13.73 13.00 -7.99
N LEU A 78 12.58 12.38 -8.26
CA LEU A 78 11.33 13.11 -8.45
C LEU A 78 10.87 13.79 -7.14
N THR A 79 10.99 13.13 -5.98
CA THR A 79 10.63 13.73 -4.69
C THR A 79 11.51 14.92 -4.30
N ASP A 80 12.73 15.00 -4.84
CA ASP A 80 13.67 16.09 -4.60
C ASP A 80 13.56 17.23 -5.62
N SER A 81 12.58 17.15 -6.54
CA SER A 81 12.38 18.17 -7.57
C SER A 81 11.72 19.46 -7.02
N ASP A 82 11.97 20.58 -7.72
CA ASP A 82 11.31 21.84 -7.42
C ASP A 82 9.77 21.76 -7.57
N PRO A 83 9.00 22.60 -6.85
CA PRO A 83 7.54 22.62 -6.94
C PRO A 83 7.00 22.72 -8.36
N ALA A 84 7.61 23.55 -9.22
CA ALA A 84 7.18 23.71 -10.60
C ALA A 84 7.34 22.42 -11.43
N VAL A 85 8.40 21.65 -11.19
CA VAL A 85 8.65 20.37 -11.84
C VAL A 85 7.64 19.32 -11.35
N LEU A 86 7.36 19.30 -10.05
CA LEU A 86 6.36 18.39 -9.46
C LEU A 86 4.95 18.65 -10.01
N LEU A 87 4.55 19.90 -10.15
CA LEU A 87 3.24 20.27 -10.71
C LEU A 87 3.12 19.95 -12.20
N ALA A 88 4.23 19.95 -12.94
CA ALA A 88 4.26 19.59 -14.36
C ALA A 88 4.40 18.06 -14.58
N LEU A 89 4.64 17.29 -13.52
CA LEU A 89 4.85 15.85 -13.62
C LEU A 89 3.54 15.12 -13.92
N ASP A 90 3.52 14.33 -15.00
CA ASP A 90 2.50 13.28 -15.18
C ASP A 90 2.84 12.08 -14.29
N VAL A 91 2.37 12.16 -13.04
CA VAL A 91 2.61 11.11 -12.02
C VAL A 91 2.04 9.76 -12.44
N ASP A 92 1.00 9.74 -13.27
CA ASP A 92 0.36 8.50 -13.72
C ASP A 92 1.25 7.71 -14.69
N VAL A 93 2.06 8.40 -15.51
CA VAL A 93 3.08 7.74 -16.34
C VAL A 93 4.09 7.03 -15.46
N HIS A 94 4.60 7.70 -14.42
CA HIS A 94 5.54 7.11 -13.48
C HIS A 94 4.91 5.95 -12.71
N ARG A 95 3.67 6.12 -12.23
CA ARG A 95 2.90 5.09 -11.53
C ARG A 95 2.71 3.83 -12.38
N ARG A 96 2.37 3.97 -13.66
CA ARG A 96 2.23 2.82 -14.58
C ARG A 96 3.55 2.06 -14.73
N ARG A 97 4.67 2.79 -14.87
CA ARG A 97 6.01 2.18 -15.00
C ARG A 97 6.39 1.39 -13.74
N VAL A 98 6.24 1.98 -12.56
CA VAL A 98 6.51 1.32 -11.29
C VAL A 98 5.52 0.17 -11.07
N GLY A 99 4.23 0.39 -11.36
CA GLY A 99 3.18 -0.62 -11.22
C GLY A 99 3.47 -1.89 -12.02
N ALA A 100 3.97 -1.76 -13.25
CA ALA A 100 4.36 -2.93 -14.06
C ALA A 100 5.47 -3.76 -13.39
N LEU A 101 6.39 -3.13 -12.68
CA LEU A 101 7.44 -3.81 -11.92
C LEU A 101 6.88 -4.48 -10.64
N LEU A 102 5.98 -3.80 -9.93
CA LEU A 102 5.31 -4.34 -8.74
C LEU A 102 4.43 -5.55 -9.09
N VAL A 103 3.84 -5.58 -10.28
CA VAL A 103 3.11 -6.75 -10.79
C VAL A 103 4.05 -7.96 -10.90
N GLN A 104 5.24 -7.80 -11.49
CA GLN A 104 6.22 -8.87 -11.61
C GLN A 104 6.66 -9.38 -10.24
N VAL A 105 6.92 -8.47 -9.28
CA VAL A 105 7.23 -8.83 -7.88
C VAL A 105 6.10 -9.66 -7.28
N SER A 106 4.86 -9.19 -7.41
CA SER A 106 3.68 -9.87 -6.90
C SER A 106 3.55 -11.28 -7.47
N GLU A 107 3.74 -11.47 -8.78
CA GLU A 107 3.67 -12.78 -9.44
C GLU A 107 4.72 -13.75 -8.90
N LEU A 108 5.98 -13.29 -8.71
CA LEU A 108 7.06 -14.12 -8.16
C LEU A 108 6.77 -14.60 -6.74
N VAL A 109 6.23 -13.72 -5.90
CA VAL A 109 5.92 -14.06 -4.50
C VAL A 109 4.70 -14.99 -4.45
N ARG A 110 3.64 -14.66 -5.16
CA ARG A 110 2.40 -15.43 -5.19
C ARG A 110 2.60 -16.83 -5.79
N ALA A 111 3.58 -17.01 -6.67
CA ALA A 111 3.94 -18.32 -7.19
C ALA A 111 4.37 -19.30 -6.10
N GLN A 112 4.83 -18.81 -4.93
CA GLN A 112 5.21 -19.66 -3.79
C GLN A 112 4.00 -20.19 -3.00
N ALA A 113 2.83 -19.53 -3.12
CA ALA A 113 1.61 -20.01 -2.48
C ALA A 113 1.10 -21.33 -3.08
N VAL A 114 1.55 -21.66 -4.30
CA VAL A 114 1.21 -22.90 -4.99
C VAL A 114 2.11 -24.00 -4.46
N GLY A 115 1.65 -24.75 -3.43
CA GLY A 115 2.35 -25.91 -2.92
C GLY A 115 2.49 -27.02 -3.98
N LYS A 116 3.33 -28.05 -3.68
CA LYS A 116 3.65 -29.20 -4.55
C LYS A 116 2.42 -30.03 -5.03
N GLU A 117 1.25 -29.77 -4.49
CA GLU A 117 0.01 -30.53 -4.76
C GLU A 117 -0.94 -29.84 -5.76
N GLY A 118 -0.42 -28.99 -6.66
CA GLY A 118 -1.24 -28.49 -7.79
C GLY A 118 -2.50 -27.72 -7.37
N SER A 119 -2.48 -27.10 -6.19
CA SER A 119 -3.60 -26.26 -5.74
C SER A 119 -3.89 -25.17 -6.76
N LYS A 120 -5.05 -25.27 -7.41
CA LYS A 120 -5.52 -24.37 -8.48
C LYS A 120 -5.85 -22.95 -8.00
N HIS A 121 -5.39 -22.52 -6.83
CA HIS A 121 -5.86 -21.32 -6.15
C HIS A 121 -4.94 -20.11 -6.35
N ARG A 122 -4.60 -19.83 -7.61
CA ARG A 122 -4.21 -18.46 -7.99
C ARG A 122 -5.51 -17.75 -8.39
N THR A 123 -6.30 -17.35 -7.40
CA THR A 123 -7.54 -16.63 -7.66
C THR A 123 -7.18 -15.23 -8.16
N ASP A 124 -7.50 -14.98 -9.43
CA ASP A 124 -7.37 -13.65 -10.03
C ASP A 124 -8.66 -12.88 -9.74
N LEU A 125 -8.51 -11.87 -8.88
CA LEU A 125 -9.58 -10.98 -8.44
C LEU A 125 -9.19 -9.51 -8.67
N VAL A 126 -8.35 -9.24 -9.66
CA VAL A 126 -7.91 -7.89 -10.00
C VAL A 126 -9.13 -7.02 -10.34
N GLY A 127 -9.31 -5.93 -9.60
CA GLY A 127 -10.43 -5.01 -9.77
C GLY A 127 -11.81 -5.62 -9.49
N ALA A 128 -11.88 -6.82 -8.90
CA ALA A 128 -13.15 -7.47 -8.63
C ALA A 128 -14.03 -6.66 -7.67
N ASP A 129 -15.33 -6.60 -7.95
CA ASP A 129 -16.31 -6.06 -7.01
C ASP A 129 -16.73 -7.16 -6.03
N LEU A 130 -16.22 -7.06 -4.82
CA LEU A 130 -16.48 -7.96 -3.70
C LEU A 130 -17.13 -7.22 -2.53
N MET A 131 -17.79 -6.08 -2.78
CA MET A 131 -18.45 -5.30 -1.74
C MET A 131 -19.48 -6.14 -1.01
N GLY A 132 -19.35 -6.22 0.32
CA GLY A 132 -20.24 -6.98 1.20
C GLY A 132 -20.22 -8.50 0.97
N ALA A 133 -19.30 -9.03 0.16
CA ALA A 133 -19.19 -10.46 -0.09
C ALA A 133 -18.90 -11.25 1.20
N LYS A 134 -19.37 -12.49 1.27
CA LYS A 134 -19.15 -13.40 2.40
C LYS A 134 -17.98 -14.34 2.12
N LEU A 135 -16.80 -13.95 2.55
CA LEU A 135 -15.54 -14.68 2.35
C LEU A 135 -14.92 -15.10 3.70
N ALA A 136 -15.75 -15.25 4.74
CA ALA A 136 -15.27 -15.71 6.03
C ALA A 136 -14.61 -17.10 5.90
N ARG A 137 -13.38 -17.25 6.47
CA ARG A 137 -12.56 -18.45 6.42
C ARG A 137 -12.12 -18.87 5.00
N ALA A 138 -12.23 -17.98 4.02
CA ALA A 138 -11.76 -18.26 2.66
C ALA A 138 -10.24 -18.47 2.63
N ASP A 139 -9.79 -19.42 1.81
CA ASP A 139 -8.38 -19.53 1.45
C ASP A 139 -8.10 -18.61 0.25
N LEU A 140 -7.55 -17.42 0.55
CA LEU A 140 -7.15 -16.39 -0.40
C LEU A 140 -5.62 -16.26 -0.48
N ARG A 141 -4.88 -17.29 -0.07
CA ARG A 141 -3.42 -17.31 -0.15
C ARG A 141 -2.95 -17.10 -1.58
N GLY A 142 -2.08 -16.10 -1.77
CA GLY A 142 -1.57 -15.76 -3.07
C GLY A 142 -2.63 -15.24 -4.05
N ALA A 143 -3.81 -14.85 -3.60
CA ALA A 143 -4.82 -14.21 -4.43
C ALA A 143 -4.32 -12.88 -4.99
N ASP A 144 -4.72 -12.54 -6.20
CA ASP A 144 -4.49 -11.23 -6.80
C ASP A 144 -5.70 -10.35 -6.54
N LEU A 145 -5.61 -9.52 -5.51
CA LEU A 145 -6.67 -8.61 -5.08
C LEU A 145 -6.34 -7.14 -5.43
N ARG A 146 -5.43 -6.92 -6.40
CA ARG A 146 -5.05 -5.56 -6.82
C ARG A 146 -6.24 -4.77 -7.30
N GLY A 147 -6.47 -3.60 -6.68
CA GLY A 147 -7.58 -2.72 -7.00
C GLY A 147 -8.96 -3.30 -6.73
N ALA A 148 -9.08 -4.44 -6.03
CA ALA A 148 -10.38 -5.03 -5.70
C ALA A 148 -11.17 -4.13 -4.73
N TYR A 149 -12.48 -4.06 -4.93
CA TYR A 149 -13.41 -3.38 -4.03
C TYR A 149 -13.84 -4.35 -2.92
N LEU A 150 -13.17 -4.26 -1.77
CA LEU A 150 -13.40 -5.10 -0.59
C LEU A 150 -14.19 -4.38 0.51
N ILE A 151 -14.97 -3.35 0.12
CA ILE A 151 -15.72 -2.51 1.05
C ILE A 151 -16.75 -3.36 1.80
N GLY A 152 -16.65 -3.40 3.14
CA GLY A 152 -17.59 -4.14 4.00
C GLY A 152 -17.59 -5.66 3.76
N VAL A 153 -16.58 -6.23 3.10
CA VAL A 153 -16.45 -7.68 2.88
C VAL A 153 -16.26 -8.41 4.21
N ASP A 154 -16.87 -9.57 4.35
CA ASP A 154 -16.64 -10.46 5.50
C ASP A 154 -15.44 -11.37 5.20
N LEU A 155 -14.28 -11.02 5.72
CA LEU A 155 -13.02 -11.76 5.64
C LEU A 155 -12.62 -12.36 7.00
N ARG A 156 -13.54 -12.53 7.91
CA ARG A 156 -13.25 -13.07 9.23
C ARG A 156 -12.59 -14.44 9.14
N ARG A 157 -11.41 -14.57 9.77
CA ARG A 157 -10.59 -15.80 9.77
C ARG A 157 -10.15 -16.26 8.37
N ALA A 158 -10.17 -15.38 7.36
CA ALA A 158 -9.64 -15.68 6.03
C ALA A 158 -8.10 -15.74 6.08
N ASP A 159 -7.52 -16.55 5.21
CA ASP A 159 -6.08 -16.63 4.99
C ASP A 159 -5.70 -15.78 3.77
N LEU A 160 -5.08 -14.63 4.02
CA LEU A 160 -4.65 -13.65 3.01
C LEU A 160 -3.12 -13.62 2.84
N ARG A 161 -2.42 -14.63 3.36
CA ARG A 161 -0.96 -14.71 3.20
C ARG A 161 -0.56 -14.72 1.74
N LEU A 162 0.49 -13.98 1.41
CA LEU A 162 1.00 -13.82 0.05
C LEU A 162 -0.01 -13.22 -0.95
N ALA A 163 -1.19 -12.79 -0.52
CA ALA A 163 -2.14 -12.07 -1.38
C ALA A 163 -1.62 -10.67 -1.71
N SER A 164 -1.85 -10.21 -2.94
CA SER A 164 -1.49 -8.85 -3.36
C SER A 164 -2.65 -7.90 -3.13
N LEU A 165 -2.43 -6.85 -2.35
CA LEU A 165 -3.44 -5.87 -1.91
C LEU A 165 -3.18 -4.45 -2.42
N ILE A 166 -2.32 -4.28 -3.44
CA ILE A 166 -2.06 -2.95 -4.03
C ILE A 166 -3.39 -2.29 -4.42
N GLY A 167 -3.67 -1.13 -3.85
CA GLY A 167 -4.84 -0.33 -4.20
C GLY A 167 -6.19 -0.98 -3.91
N ALA A 168 -6.23 -2.10 -3.18
CA ALA A 168 -7.49 -2.70 -2.73
C ALA A 168 -8.21 -1.79 -1.73
N ASP A 169 -9.52 -1.66 -1.86
CA ASP A 169 -10.33 -0.85 -0.98
C ASP A 169 -10.89 -1.68 0.18
N LEU A 170 -10.24 -1.60 1.33
CA LEU A 170 -10.60 -2.33 2.55
C LEU A 170 -11.51 -1.55 3.52
N ARG A 171 -12.15 -0.47 3.08
CA ARG A 171 -13.03 0.32 3.97
C ARG A 171 -14.13 -0.55 4.59
N ALA A 172 -14.21 -0.51 5.92
CA ALA A 172 -15.16 -1.29 6.69
C ALA A 172 -15.08 -2.82 6.49
N ALA A 173 -14.03 -3.36 5.86
CA ALA A 173 -13.81 -4.80 5.74
C ALA A 173 -13.67 -5.44 7.12
N GLU A 174 -14.29 -6.61 7.34
CA GLU A 174 -14.25 -7.36 8.60
C GLU A 174 -13.09 -8.36 8.58
N LEU A 175 -11.98 -8.02 9.24
CA LEU A 175 -10.74 -8.81 9.25
C LEU A 175 -10.50 -9.58 10.56
N HIS A 176 -11.50 -9.70 11.45
CA HIS A 176 -11.35 -10.35 12.75
C HIS A 176 -10.77 -11.77 12.61
N GLY A 177 -9.60 -12.00 13.22
CA GLY A 177 -8.89 -13.27 13.16
C GLY A 177 -8.33 -13.65 11.79
N ALA A 178 -8.34 -12.75 10.80
CA ALA A 178 -7.72 -12.99 9.49
C ALA A 178 -6.19 -13.00 9.58
N ASP A 179 -5.54 -13.75 8.71
CA ASP A 179 -4.08 -13.80 8.60
C ASP A 179 -3.59 -13.01 7.37
N LEU A 180 -3.01 -11.82 7.62
CA LEU A 180 -2.37 -10.98 6.61
C LEU A 180 -0.83 -10.93 6.80
N SER A 181 -0.24 -11.81 7.60
CA SER A 181 1.16 -11.72 8.06
C SER A 181 2.19 -11.56 6.94
N SER A 182 1.92 -12.08 5.76
CA SER A 182 2.80 -11.97 4.58
C SER A 182 2.07 -11.44 3.34
N SER A 183 0.93 -10.76 3.52
CA SER A 183 0.26 -10.09 2.41
C SER A 183 1.16 -9.00 1.82
N LEU A 184 1.05 -8.79 0.51
CA LEU A 184 1.92 -7.89 -0.23
C LEU A 184 1.25 -6.51 -0.39
N PHE A 185 2.05 -5.46 -0.19
CA PHE A 185 1.68 -4.08 -0.52
C PHE A 185 0.43 -3.58 0.23
N LEU A 186 0.20 -4.15 1.40
CA LEU A 186 -0.81 -3.66 2.33
C LEU A 186 -0.29 -2.39 3.01
N THR A 187 -1.08 -1.35 3.06
CA THR A 187 -0.72 -0.07 3.68
C THR A 187 -1.38 0.10 5.05
N GLN A 188 -0.79 0.95 5.89
CA GLN A 188 -1.40 1.32 7.18
C GLN A 188 -2.77 1.98 6.99
N PHE A 189 -2.95 2.76 5.92
CA PHE A 189 -4.21 3.40 5.58
C PHE A 189 -5.33 2.37 5.35
N GLN A 190 -5.03 1.30 4.59
CA GLN A 190 -5.99 0.21 4.35
C GLN A 190 -6.38 -0.49 5.66
N LEU A 191 -5.41 -0.79 6.53
CA LEU A 191 -5.69 -1.37 7.85
C LEU A 191 -6.52 -0.43 8.73
N ASN A 192 -6.17 0.86 8.75
CA ASN A 192 -6.89 1.86 9.54
C ASN A 192 -8.36 2.03 9.09
N ALA A 193 -8.65 1.75 7.82
CA ALA A 193 -10.01 1.82 7.26
C ALA A 193 -10.83 0.54 7.49
N ALA A 194 -10.20 -0.56 7.88
CA ALA A 194 -10.83 -1.84 8.14
C ALA A 194 -11.17 -2.05 9.62
N LYS A 195 -11.86 -3.14 9.92
CA LYS A 195 -12.16 -3.61 11.27
C LYS A 195 -11.42 -4.93 11.54
N GLY A 196 -10.87 -5.07 12.71
CA GLY A 196 -10.15 -6.26 13.13
C GLY A 196 -10.16 -6.40 14.64
N ASP A 197 -9.38 -7.35 15.15
CA ASP A 197 -9.26 -7.64 16.58
C ASP A 197 -7.84 -8.04 16.99
N GLY A 198 -7.68 -8.45 18.24
CA GLY A 198 -6.41 -8.95 18.78
C GLY A 198 -5.91 -10.24 18.12
N MET A 199 -6.77 -10.99 17.44
CA MET A 199 -6.45 -12.23 16.75
C MET A 199 -6.06 -12.02 15.28
N THR A 200 -6.31 -10.83 14.73
CA THR A 200 -5.91 -10.49 13.36
C THR A 200 -4.39 -10.36 13.28
N VAL A 201 -3.76 -11.12 12.39
CA VAL A 201 -2.31 -11.08 12.19
C VAL A 201 -2.00 -10.13 11.05
N VAL A 202 -1.16 -9.12 11.32
CA VAL A 202 -0.74 -8.11 10.34
C VAL A 202 0.75 -8.28 10.02
N PRO A 203 1.24 -7.79 8.86
CA PRO A 203 2.67 -7.78 8.55
C PRO A 203 3.48 -7.04 9.61
N ASP A 204 4.72 -7.48 9.87
CA ASP A 204 5.63 -6.88 10.86
C ASP A 204 5.97 -5.40 10.55
N SER A 205 5.89 -5.01 9.27
CA SER A 205 6.11 -3.63 8.82
C SER A 205 4.97 -2.67 9.17
N LEU A 206 3.82 -3.19 9.61
CA LEU A 206 2.62 -2.41 9.92
C LEU A 206 2.23 -2.53 11.38
N THR A 207 1.49 -1.54 11.86
CA THR A 207 1.00 -1.52 13.25
C THR A 207 -0.49 -1.85 13.28
N ARG A 208 -0.88 -2.76 14.19
CA ARG A 208 -2.31 -3.02 14.43
C ARG A 208 -3.01 -1.72 14.84
N PRO A 209 -4.11 -1.32 14.16
CA PRO A 209 -4.84 -0.10 14.49
C PRO A 209 -5.34 -0.11 15.94
N ALA A 210 -5.22 1.01 16.64
CA ALA A 210 -5.60 1.11 18.05
C ALA A 210 -7.11 0.89 18.30
N HIS A 211 -7.95 1.13 17.27
CA HIS A 211 -9.40 0.90 17.36
C HIS A 211 -9.79 -0.58 17.17
N TRP A 212 -8.86 -1.45 16.78
CA TRP A 212 -9.07 -2.89 16.80
C TRP A 212 -8.97 -3.39 18.23
N SER A 213 -9.99 -3.10 19.01
CA SER A 213 -9.98 -3.37 20.44
C SER A 213 -9.95 -4.88 20.74
N THR A 214 -9.30 -5.20 21.85
CA THR A 214 -9.23 -6.54 22.46
C THR A 214 -10.55 -6.98 23.09
N ARG A 215 -11.70 -6.65 22.52
CA ARG A 215 -12.97 -7.24 22.99
C ARG A 215 -13.03 -8.68 22.51
N SER A 216 -12.55 -9.55 23.38
CA SER A 216 -13.04 -10.91 23.49
C SER A 216 -14.43 -10.78 24.13
N ASP A 217 -15.48 -10.95 23.37
CA ASP A 217 -16.78 -11.39 23.86
C ASP A 217 -16.98 -12.85 23.51
#